data_be8c10ccf9b36435a7dd6b63583d876b
#
_entry.id   be8c10ccf9b36435a7dd6b63583d876b
#
_cell.length_a   1.000
_cell.length_b   1.000
_cell.length_c   1.000
_cell.angle_alpha   90.00
_cell.angle_beta   90.00
_cell.angle_gamma   90.00
#
_symmetry.space_group_name_H-M   'P 1'
#
loop_
_entity.id
_entity.type
_entity.pdbx_description
1 polymer ?
#
loop_
_entity_poly.entity_id
_entity_poly.type
_entity_poly.pdbx_seq_one_letter_code
_entity_poly.pdbx_strand_id
1 'polypeptide(L)'
;YFEKENINSMDESTELMLTMMGAFAQAESESISGNIQAGKRYAMQRGEATINYYSLYAYEKGPDGKPRAIPEQAEIVREIYQKYLHGDSLNMIRKDLEERHIPNARGGATWTHTAVRGILSNEKYVGDVLMQKTFQQDCISHKTIRNTGQRTMYLAPDHHEAIIDRKTYNAVQTELARRNALKGNTQKSTPSGRSCYTPKYALSDRLICGECGTLYRRCTWVNRGKKHIVWRCISRSDYGKKNCHDSPS
;
A
#
# COMPACT_ATOMS: atom_id res chain seq x y z
N TYR A 1 17.67 0.87 47.63
CA TYR A 1 17.65 -0.48 48.20
C TYR A 1 16.59 -1.32 47.50
N PHE A 2 16.94 -2.48 46.99
CA PHE A 2 16.04 -3.43 46.36
C PHE A 2 15.71 -4.52 47.38
N GLU A 3 14.52 -4.47 47.97
CA GLU A 3 14.15 -5.31 49.11
C GLU A 3 14.08 -6.80 48.78
N LYS A 4 13.62 -7.19 47.58
CA LYS A 4 13.48 -8.59 47.16
C LYS A 4 14.82 -9.29 46.98
N GLU A 5 15.78 -8.57 46.42
CA GLU A 5 17.12 -9.08 46.12
C GLU A 5 18.12 -8.79 47.21
N ASN A 6 17.72 -8.07 48.27
CA ASN A 6 18.55 -7.61 49.38
C ASN A 6 19.82 -6.87 48.89
N ILE A 7 19.65 -5.98 47.90
CA ILE A 7 20.76 -5.28 47.26
C ILE A 7 20.72 -3.79 47.63
N ASN A 8 21.87 -3.26 48.06
CA ASN A 8 22.05 -1.83 48.29
C ASN A 8 22.75 -1.19 47.10
N SER A 9 22.07 -0.32 46.37
CA SER A 9 22.60 0.32 45.16
C SER A 9 23.81 1.23 45.35
N MET A 10 24.23 1.47 46.61
CA MET A 10 25.38 2.32 46.94
C MET A 10 26.67 1.52 47.15
N ASP A 11 26.62 0.18 47.11
CA ASP A 11 27.80 -0.67 47.27
C ASP A 11 28.46 -0.93 45.91
N GLU A 12 29.78 -0.83 45.83
CA GLU A 12 30.59 -1.02 44.62
C GLU A 12 30.38 -2.42 43.96
N SER A 13 30.20 -3.46 44.79
CA SER A 13 29.90 -4.81 44.30
C SER A 13 28.52 -4.93 43.66
N THR A 14 27.60 -4.06 43.99
CA THR A 14 26.21 -4.05 43.52
C THR A 14 26.09 -3.58 42.08
N GLU A 15 26.95 -2.67 41.64
CA GLU A 15 26.96 -2.20 40.23
C GLU A 15 27.24 -3.34 39.26
N LEU A 16 28.22 -4.17 39.57
CA LEU A 16 28.56 -5.38 38.81
C LEU A 16 27.37 -6.35 38.79
N MET A 17 26.75 -6.59 39.94
CA MET A 17 25.62 -7.51 40.09
C MET A 17 24.41 -7.05 39.30
N LEU A 18 24.06 -5.77 39.38
CA LEU A 18 22.96 -5.16 38.60
C LEU A 18 23.22 -5.21 37.10
N THR A 19 24.47 -4.98 36.68
CA THR A 19 24.88 -5.11 35.27
C THR A 19 24.72 -6.55 34.77
N MET A 20 25.15 -7.52 35.56
CA MET A 20 24.98 -8.94 35.24
C MET A 20 23.51 -9.36 35.20
N MET A 21 22.69 -8.93 36.17
CA MET A 21 21.24 -9.21 36.16
C MET A 21 20.56 -8.58 34.94
N GLY A 22 20.92 -7.34 34.57
CA GLY A 22 20.44 -6.67 33.35
C GLY A 22 20.83 -7.45 32.07
N ALA A 23 22.07 -7.93 32.00
CA ALA A 23 22.53 -8.72 30.86
C ALA A 23 21.79 -10.09 30.77
N PHE A 24 21.54 -10.76 31.90
CA PHE A 24 20.74 -12.00 31.92
C PHE A 24 19.31 -11.74 31.49
N ALA A 25 18.63 -10.69 31.99
CA ALA A 25 17.26 -10.35 31.62
C ALA A 25 17.15 -10.01 30.12
N GLN A 26 18.16 -9.33 29.57
CA GLN A 26 18.22 -9.05 28.13
C GLN A 26 18.41 -10.34 27.33
N ALA A 27 19.35 -11.21 27.71
CA ALA A 27 19.59 -12.47 27.02
C ALA A 27 18.37 -13.41 27.05
N GLU A 28 17.64 -13.45 28.16
CA GLU A 28 16.38 -14.18 28.28
C GLU A 28 15.30 -13.60 27.32
N SER A 29 15.14 -12.28 27.28
CA SER A 29 14.21 -11.62 26.36
C SER A 29 14.54 -11.89 24.90
N GLU A 30 15.82 -11.85 24.52
CA GLU A 30 16.29 -12.18 23.18
C GLU A 30 16.01 -13.65 22.82
N SER A 31 16.26 -14.57 23.75
CA SER A 31 15.99 -16.01 23.59
C SER A 31 14.50 -16.28 23.37
N ILE A 32 13.64 -15.73 24.22
CA ILE A 32 12.18 -15.85 24.10
C ILE A 32 11.71 -15.29 22.75
N SER A 33 12.17 -14.10 22.38
CA SER A 33 11.84 -13.46 21.09
C SER A 33 12.29 -14.32 19.91
N GLY A 34 13.49 -14.90 19.97
CA GLY A 34 14.04 -15.80 18.97
C GLY A 34 13.17 -17.06 18.79
N ASN A 35 12.76 -17.69 19.89
CA ASN A 35 11.88 -18.86 19.87
C ASN A 35 10.51 -18.57 19.30
N ILE A 36 9.89 -17.43 19.66
CA ILE A 36 8.61 -16.98 19.09
C ILE A 36 8.75 -16.74 17.58
N GLN A 37 9.82 -16.07 17.14
CA GLN A 37 10.07 -15.82 15.73
C GLN A 37 10.31 -17.12 14.94
N ALA A 38 11.02 -18.09 15.53
CA ALA A 38 11.22 -19.42 14.93
C ALA A 38 9.88 -20.14 14.77
N GLY A 39 9.06 -20.19 15.84
CA GLY A 39 7.72 -20.78 15.78
C GLY A 39 6.84 -20.16 14.71
N LYS A 40 6.82 -18.82 14.61
CA LYS A 40 6.11 -18.13 13.53
C LYS A 40 6.62 -18.50 12.14
N ARG A 41 7.94 -18.64 11.94
CA ARG A 41 8.51 -19.06 10.65
C ARG A 41 8.08 -20.48 10.27
N TYR A 42 8.10 -21.42 11.21
CA TYR A 42 7.63 -22.79 10.97
C TYR A 42 6.13 -22.83 10.62
N ALA A 43 5.30 -22.02 11.28
CA ALA A 43 3.89 -21.90 10.94
C ALA A 43 3.70 -21.35 9.51
N MET A 44 4.46 -20.31 9.13
CA MET A 44 4.42 -19.75 7.77
C MET A 44 4.90 -20.76 6.71
N GLN A 45 5.91 -21.59 7.02
CA GLN A 45 6.37 -22.67 6.12
C GLN A 45 5.31 -23.73 5.87
N ARG A 46 4.46 -24.01 6.87
CA ARG A 46 3.29 -24.90 6.73
C ARG A 46 2.09 -24.24 6.05
N GLY A 47 2.19 -22.95 5.66
CA GLY A 47 1.09 -22.20 5.07
C GLY A 47 0.05 -21.67 6.07
N GLU A 48 0.34 -21.76 7.38
CA GLU A 48 -0.53 -21.23 8.42
C GLU A 48 -0.44 -19.70 8.45
N ALA A 49 -1.43 -19.04 7.86
CA ALA A 49 -1.46 -17.59 7.75
C ALA A 49 -2.31 -16.96 8.85
N THR A 50 -1.75 -15.96 9.54
CA THR A 50 -2.53 -15.09 10.42
C THR A 50 -3.08 -13.92 9.62
N ILE A 51 -4.40 -13.83 9.48
CA ILE A 51 -5.09 -12.81 8.69
C ILE A 51 -5.82 -11.85 9.63
N ASN A 52 -5.61 -10.55 9.41
CA ASN A 52 -6.35 -9.50 10.11
C ASN A 52 -7.63 -9.16 9.32
N TYR A 53 -8.75 -9.73 9.75
CA TYR A 53 -10.05 -9.54 9.11
C TYR A 53 -10.63 -8.13 9.33
N TYR A 54 -10.23 -7.42 10.37
CA TYR A 54 -10.72 -6.08 10.66
C TYR A 54 -10.43 -5.06 9.54
N SER A 55 -9.35 -5.27 8.81
CA SER A 55 -8.94 -4.39 7.71
C SER A 55 -9.04 -5.03 6.32
N LEU A 56 -9.53 -6.27 6.24
CA LEU A 56 -9.68 -7.00 4.99
C LEU A 56 -11.13 -6.91 4.52
N TYR A 57 -11.38 -6.05 3.52
CA TYR A 57 -12.71 -5.87 2.96
C TYR A 57 -13.18 -7.13 2.23
N ALA A 58 -14.48 -7.42 2.28
CA ALA A 58 -15.14 -8.54 1.61
C ALA A 58 -14.77 -9.95 2.09
N TYR A 59 -14.03 -10.07 3.18
CA TYR A 59 -13.74 -11.35 3.79
C TYR A 59 -14.05 -11.35 5.28
N GLU A 60 -14.64 -12.44 5.76
CA GLU A 60 -14.82 -12.76 7.17
C GLU A 60 -14.04 -14.03 7.55
N LYS A 61 -13.90 -14.28 8.83
CA LYS A 61 -13.27 -15.51 9.31
C LYS A 61 -14.24 -16.67 9.21
N GLY A 62 -13.94 -17.63 8.35
CA GLY A 62 -14.71 -18.87 8.23
C GLY A 62 -14.54 -19.80 9.44
N PRO A 63 -15.37 -20.86 9.53
CA PRO A 63 -15.32 -21.83 10.61
C PRO A 63 -14.01 -22.64 10.64
N ASP A 64 -13.36 -22.79 9.51
CA ASP A 64 -12.03 -23.40 9.33
C ASP A 64 -10.85 -22.45 9.61
N GLY A 65 -11.16 -21.22 10.02
CA GLY A 65 -10.17 -20.16 10.26
C GLY A 65 -9.68 -19.47 8.99
N LYS A 66 -10.07 -19.92 7.81
CA LYS A 66 -9.71 -19.33 6.52
C LYS A 66 -10.67 -18.19 6.14
N PRO A 67 -10.23 -17.27 5.24
CA PRO A 67 -11.12 -16.25 4.72
C PRO A 67 -12.29 -16.82 3.94
N ARG A 68 -13.49 -16.39 4.27
CA ARG A 68 -14.72 -16.65 3.53
C ARG A 68 -15.21 -15.35 2.91
N ALA A 69 -15.53 -15.35 1.63
CA ALA A 69 -16.03 -14.18 0.94
C ALA A 69 -17.45 -13.81 1.41
N ILE A 70 -17.66 -12.50 1.64
CA ILE A 70 -18.98 -11.92 1.88
C ILE A 70 -19.55 -11.52 0.52
N PRO A 71 -20.63 -12.16 0.01
CA PRO A 71 -21.07 -12.03 -1.38
C PRO A 71 -21.31 -10.57 -1.81
N GLU A 72 -22.04 -9.80 -1.00
CA GLU A 72 -22.36 -8.39 -1.31
C GLU A 72 -21.11 -7.52 -1.43
N GLN A 73 -20.14 -7.71 -0.53
CA GLN A 73 -18.89 -6.96 -0.56
C GLN A 73 -17.94 -7.46 -1.65
N ALA A 74 -18.01 -8.75 -2.00
CA ALA A 74 -17.24 -9.32 -3.09
C ALA A 74 -17.61 -8.71 -4.45
N GLU A 75 -18.90 -8.43 -4.68
CA GLU A 75 -19.35 -7.70 -5.87
C GLU A 75 -18.73 -6.29 -5.94
N ILE A 76 -18.67 -5.59 -4.82
CA ILE A 76 -18.02 -4.27 -4.76
C ILE A 76 -16.53 -4.37 -5.11
N VAL A 77 -15.84 -5.41 -4.63
CA VAL A 77 -14.43 -5.63 -4.99
C VAL A 77 -14.29 -5.87 -6.50
N ARG A 78 -15.13 -6.72 -7.10
CA ARG A 78 -15.12 -6.95 -8.56
C ARG A 78 -15.36 -5.66 -9.34
N GLU A 79 -16.31 -4.83 -8.89
CA GLU A 79 -16.61 -3.53 -9.49
C GLU A 79 -15.40 -2.57 -9.41
N ILE A 80 -14.71 -2.50 -8.26
CA ILE A 80 -13.50 -1.69 -8.10
C ILE A 80 -12.43 -2.09 -9.12
N TYR A 81 -12.20 -3.40 -9.33
CA TYR A 81 -11.23 -3.92 -10.29
C TYR A 81 -11.63 -3.55 -11.73
N GLN A 82 -12.91 -3.73 -12.09
CA GLN A 82 -13.42 -3.40 -13.41
C GLN A 82 -13.30 -1.90 -13.71
N LYS A 83 -13.77 -1.02 -12.80
CA LYS A 83 -13.65 0.44 -12.93
C LYS A 83 -12.20 0.87 -13.14
N TYR A 84 -11.29 0.27 -12.38
CA TYR A 84 -9.87 0.59 -12.51
C TYR A 84 -9.30 0.21 -13.88
N LEU A 85 -9.66 -0.96 -14.43
CA LEU A 85 -9.25 -1.40 -15.77
C LEU A 85 -9.92 -0.58 -16.89
N HIS A 86 -11.14 -0.09 -16.69
CA HIS A 86 -11.81 0.81 -17.63
C HIS A 86 -11.18 2.22 -17.66
N GLY A 87 -10.27 2.52 -16.73
CA GLY A 87 -9.51 3.75 -16.75
C GLY A 87 -9.78 4.70 -15.60
N ASP A 88 -10.71 4.41 -14.71
CA ASP A 88 -11.04 5.26 -13.59
C ASP A 88 -9.83 5.50 -12.69
N SER A 89 -9.74 6.72 -12.14
CA SER A 89 -8.73 7.01 -11.13
C SER A 89 -9.17 6.50 -9.76
N LEU A 90 -8.20 6.23 -8.89
CA LEU A 90 -8.49 5.82 -7.51
C LEU A 90 -9.40 6.81 -6.76
N ASN A 91 -9.30 8.12 -7.10
CA ASN A 91 -10.15 9.14 -6.52
C ASN A 91 -11.60 9.10 -7.06
N MET A 92 -11.80 8.74 -8.33
CA MET A 92 -13.15 8.58 -8.89
C MET A 92 -13.84 7.37 -8.27
N ILE A 93 -13.15 6.24 -8.20
CA ILE A 93 -13.65 5.02 -7.54
C ILE A 93 -14.02 5.32 -6.07
N ARG A 94 -13.14 6.00 -5.34
CA ARG A 94 -13.40 6.41 -3.96
C ARG A 94 -14.66 7.25 -3.82
N LYS A 95 -14.82 8.29 -4.64
CA LYS A 95 -15.99 9.18 -4.62
C LYS A 95 -17.29 8.42 -4.93
N ASP A 96 -17.27 7.57 -5.93
CA ASP A 96 -18.42 6.74 -6.28
C ASP A 96 -18.86 5.84 -5.12
N LEU A 97 -17.91 5.20 -4.42
CA LEU A 97 -18.22 4.39 -3.24
C LEU A 97 -18.82 5.22 -2.10
N GLU A 98 -18.32 6.45 -1.89
CA GLU A 98 -18.82 7.39 -0.89
C GLU A 98 -20.23 7.93 -1.25
N GLU A 99 -20.46 8.30 -2.50
CA GLU A 99 -21.76 8.78 -3.01
C GLU A 99 -22.84 7.70 -2.90
N ARG A 100 -22.47 6.45 -3.05
CA ARG A 100 -23.35 5.27 -2.86
C ARG A 100 -23.47 4.82 -1.41
N HIS A 101 -22.86 5.52 -0.45
CA HIS A 101 -22.84 5.20 0.97
C HIS A 101 -22.36 3.78 1.30
N ILE A 102 -21.44 3.24 0.50
CA ILE A 102 -20.87 1.91 0.72
C ILE A 102 -19.89 1.99 1.88
N PRO A 103 -20.09 1.20 2.97
CA PRO A 103 -19.19 1.22 4.11
C PRO A 103 -17.82 0.62 3.74
N ASN A 104 -16.74 1.17 4.31
CA ASN A 104 -15.41 0.61 4.18
C ASN A 104 -15.20 -0.62 5.09
N ALA A 105 -14.02 -1.26 5.06
CA ALA A 105 -13.71 -2.45 5.86
C ALA A 105 -13.92 -2.28 7.38
N ARG A 106 -13.93 -1.04 7.87
CA ARG A 106 -14.13 -0.71 9.31
C ARG A 106 -15.55 -0.23 9.62
N GLY A 107 -16.47 -0.32 8.66
CA GLY A 107 -17.84 0.16 8.78
C GLY A 107 -18.00 1.68 8.61
N GLY A 108 -16.94 2.42 8.33
CA GLY A 108 -17.00 3.88 8.12
C GLY A 108 -17.47 4.26 6.72
N ALA A 109 -18.14 5.43 6.60
CA ALA A 109 -18.63 5.95 5.33
C ALA A 109 -17.53 6.54 4.43
N THR A 110 -16.34 6.80 4.97
CA THR A 110 -15.26 7.49 4.24
C THR A 110 -14.27 6.50 3.67
N TRP A 111 -14.02 6.58 2.38
CA TRP A 111 -12.99 5.82 1.69
C TRP A 111 -11.71 6.64 1.51
N THR A 112 -10.55 6.01 1.67
CA THR A 112 -9.28 6.65 1.39
C THR A 112 -8.70 6.14 0.07
N HIS A 113 -7.91 6.97 -0.59
CA HIS A 113 -7.14 6.57 -1.76
C HIS A 113 -6.26 5.33 -1.47
N THR A 114 -5.71 5.25 -0.25
CA THR A 114 -4.87 4.13 0.19
C THR A 114 -5.68 2.85 0.36
N ALA A 115 -6.94 2.94 0.82
CA ALA A 115 -7.81 1.78 0.98
C ALA A 115 -8.15 1.16 -0.38
N VAL A 116 -8.59 1.98 -1.36
CA VAL A 116 -8.88 1.50 -2.72
C VAL A 116 -7.63 0.90 -3.37
N ARG A 117 -6.46 1.56 -3.25
CA ARG A 117 -5.19 1.03 -3.72
C ARG A 117 -4.82 -0.28 -3.02
N GLY A 118 -5.08 -0.37 -1.71
CA GLY A 118 -4.86 -1.58 -0.92
C GLY A 118 -5.65 -2.76 -1.45
N ILE A 119 -6.93 -2.57 -1.78
CA ILE A 119 -7.77 -3.60 -2.41
C ILE A 119 -7.17 -4.06 -3.74
N LEU A 120 -6.81 -3.14 -4.63
CA LEU A 120 -6.27 -3.47 -5.95
C LEU A 120 -4.91 -4.17 -5.92
N SER A 121 -4.12 -4.01 -4.85
CA SER A 121 -2.76 -4.56 -4.75
C SER A 121 -2.64 -5.75 -3.78
N ASN A 122 -3.73 -6.19 -3.16
CA ASN A 122 -3.71 -7.24 -2.17
C ASN A 122 -3.94 -8.61 -2.83
N GLU A 123 -2.93 -9.47 -2.75
CA GLU A 123 -2.97 -10.84 -3.30
C GLU A 123 -4.04 -11.73 -2.68
N LYS A 124 -4.57 -11.37 -1.51
CA LYS A 124 -5.63 -12.14 -0.87
C LYS A 124 -6.91 -12.23 -1.71
N TYR A 125 -7.17 -11.24 -2.57
CA TYR A 125 -8.34 -11.28 -3.45
C TYR A 125 -8.24 -12.33 -4.56
N VAL A 126 -7.04 -12.87 -4.81
CA VAL A 126 -6.81 -14.01 -5.75
C VAL A 126 -6.71 -15.35 -5.03
N GLY A 127 -6.95 -15.36 -3.72
CA GLY A 127 -6.83 -16.56 -2.89
C GLY A 127 -5.44 -16.84 -2.33
N ASP A 128 -4.44 -16.04 -2.68
CA ASP A 128 -3.06 -16.21 -2.21
C ASP A 128 -2.82 -15.47 -0.88
N VAL A 129 -1.87 -15.93 -0.09
CA VAL A 129 -1.41 -15.21 1.10
C VAL A 129 0.11 -15.11 1.11
N LEU A 130 0.61 -13.88 1.02
CA LEU A 130 2.04 -13.59 1.16
C LEU A 130 2.33 -13.19 2.60
N MET A 131 3.12 -13.99 3.29
CA MET A 131 3.49 -13.84 4.70
C MET A 131 4.88 -13.24 4.85
N GLN A 132 5.15 -12.69 6.04
CA GLN A 132 6.41 -12.02 6.39
C GLN A 132 6.73 -10.78 5.55
N LYS A 133 5.70 -10.02 5.15
CA LYS A 133 5.85 -8.70 4.50
C LYS A 133 6.48 -7.66 5.40
N THR A 134 6.39 -7.86 6.71
CA THR A 134 7.02 -7.03 7.74
C THR A 134 7.64 -7.93 8.81
N PHE A 135 8.63 -7.42 9.51
CA PHE A 135 9.22 -8.11 10.66
C PHE A 135 9.66 -7.10 11.73
N GLN A 136 9.76 -7.56 12.95
CA GLN A 136 10.26 -6.79 14.07
C GLN A 136 11.79 -6.75 14.02
N GLN A 137 12.38 -5.57 14.12
CA GLN A 137 13.83 -5.37 13.99
C GLN A 137 14.59 -5.97 15.17
N ASP A 138 14.15 -5.65 16.37
CA ASP A 138 14.73 -6.13 17.62
C ASP A 138 13.65 -6.31 18.70
N CYS A 139 14.01 -6.99 19.79
CA CYS A 139 13.11 -7.32 20.89
C CYS A 139 12.90 -6.15 21.87
N ILE A 140 13.76 -5.13 21.85
CA ILE A 140 13.73 -4.01 22.79
C ILE A 140 12.88 -2.87 22.24
N SER A 141 13.17 -2.40 21.02
CA SER A 141 12.45 -1.27 20.41
C SER A 141 11.07 -1.66 19.86
N HIS A 142 10.81 -2.95 19.65
CA HIS A 142 9.61 -3.49 19.02
C HIS A 142 9.26 -2.86 17.66
N LYS A 143 10.24 -2.20 17.03
CA LYS A 143 10.04 -1.51 15.76
C LYS A 143 9.80 -2.50 14.63
N THR A 144 8.63 -2.37 13.99
CA THR A 144 8.27 -3.15 12.81
C THR A 144 8.74 -2.44 11.55
N ILE A 145 9.50 -3.13 10.72
CA ILE A 145 9.98 -2.65 9.42
C ILE A 145 9.44 -3.49 8.28
N ARG A 146 9.34 -2.88 7.10
CA ARG A 146 8.93 -3.59 5.89
C ARG A 146 10.05 -4.51 5.42
N ASN A 147 9.68 -5.75 5.08
CA ASN A 147 10.60 -6.69 4.47
C ASN A 147 10.80 -6.34 2.99
N THR A 148 12.02 -5.97 2.62
CA THR A 148 12.44 -5.67 1.24
C THR A 148 13.45 -6.69 0.72
N GLY A 149 13.47 -7.90 1.33
CA GLY A 149 14.38 -8.98 0.97
C GLY A 149 15.33 -9.39 2.10
N GLN A 150 15.28 -8.73 3.27
CA GLN A 150 16.15 -9.06 4.41
C GLN A 150 15.78 -10.41 5.05
N ARG A 151 14.53 -10.83 4.96
CA ARG A 151 14.02 -12.11 5.46
C ARG A 151 13.21 -12.81 4.38
N THR A 152 13.23 -14.15 4.38
CA THR A 152 12.43 -14.97 3.47
C THR A 152 10.95 -14.65 3.64
N MET A 153 10.25 -14.39 2.53
CA MET A 153 8.79 -14.30 2.50
C MET A 153 8.21 -15.64 2.07
N TYR A 154 7.06 -16.00 2.62
CA TYR A 154 6.38 -17.26 2.33
C TYR A 154 5.08 -17.00 1.60
N LEU A 155 4.88 -17.65 0.47
CA LEU A 155 3.66 -17.57 -0.32
C LEU A 155 2.87 -18.87 -0.11
N ALA A 156 1.63 -18.74 0.35
CA ALA A 156 0.64 -19.82 0.33
C ALA A 156 -0.33 -19.56 -0.85
N PRO A 157 -0.13 -20.24 -1.99
CA PRO A 157 -1.03 -20.09 -3.13
C PRO A 157 -2.34 -20.83 -2.84
N ASP A 158 -3.45 -20.34 -3.42
CA ASP A 158 -4.78 -20.93 -3.35
C ASP A 158 -5.22 -21.31 -1.91
N HIS A 159 -4.85 -20.45 -0.95
CA HIS A 159 -5.12 -20.66 0.48
C HIS A 159 -6.62 -20.61 0.79
N HIS A 160 -7.39 -19.80 0.05
CA HIS A 160 -8.83 -19.58 0.27
C HIS A 160 -9.53 -19.22 -1.05
N GLU A 161 -10.86 -19.16 -1.01
CA GLU A 161 -11.67 -18.81 -2.17
C GLU A 161 -11.33 -17.41 -2.72
N ALA A 162 -11.02 -17.35 -4.00
CA ALA A 162 -10.69 -16.12 -4.69
C ALA A 162 -11.95 -15.32 -5.06
N ILE A 163 -11.94 -14.01 -4.83
CA ILE A 163 -12.98 -13.09 -5.31
C ILE A 163 -12.68 -12.63 -6.75
N ILE A 164 -11.40 -12.49 -7.08
CA ILE A 164 -10.90 -12.02 -8.38
C ILE A 164 -10.07 -13.11 -9.03
N ASP A 165 -10.26 -13.32 -10.32
CA ASP A 165 -9.44 -14.25 -11.09
C ASP A 165 -8.00 -13.71 -11.28
N ARG A 166 -7.04 -14.60 -11.41
CA ARG A 166 -5.62 -14.28 -11.51
C ARG A 166 -5.28 -13.41 -12.73
N LYS A 167 -6.03 -13.61 -13.85
CA LYS A 167 -5.84 -12.82 -15.07
C LYS A 167 -6.19 -11.34 -14.85
N THR A 168 -7.35 -11.08 -14.25
CA THR A 168 -7.82 -9.72 -13.91
C THR A 168 -6.89 -9.05 -12.89
N TYR A 169 -6.45 -9.77 -11.88
CA TYR A 169 -5.48 -9.27 -10.92
C TYR A 169 -4.17 -8.83 -11.59
N ASN A 170 -3.59 -9.71 -12.42
CA ASN A 170 -2.34 -9.41 -13.11
C ASN A 170 -2.47 -8.20 -14.06
N ALA A 171 -3.61 -8.07 -14.75
CA ALA A 171 -3.91 -6.90 -15.59
C ALA A 171 -3.91 -5.61 -14.76
N VAL A 172 -4.52 -5.64 -13.56
CA VAL A 172 -4.53 -4.51 -12.63
C VAL A 172 -3.12 -4.20 -12.12
N GLN A 173 -2.28 -5.20 -11.78
CA GLN A 173 -0.89 -4.96 -11.35
C GLN A 173 -0.08 -4.30 -12.48
N THR A 174 -0.23 -4.75 -13.71
CA THR A 174 0.41 -4.14 -14.89
C THR A 174 -0.01 -2.68 -15.06
N GLU A 175 -1.30 -2.39 -14.93
CA GLU A 175 -1.83 -1.03 -15.03
C GLU A 175 -1.38 -0.14 -13.86
N LEU A 176 -1.30 -0.68 -12.64
CA LEU A 176 -0.72 0.02 -11.47
C LEU A 176 0.75 0.38 -11.72
N ALA A 177 1.54 -0.54 -12.24
CA ALA A 177 2.95 -0.31 -12.59
C ALA A 177 3.07 0.75 -13.70
N ARG A 178 2.28 0.64 -14.77
CA ARG A 178 2.23 1.62 -15.85
C ARG A 178 1.91 3.03 -15.33
N ARG A 179 0.84 3.18 -14.54
CA ARG A 179 0.46 4.49 -13.97
C ARG A 179 1.51 5.04 -12.99
N ASN A 180 2.21 4.17 -12.26
CA ASN A 180 3.31 4.60 -11.38
C ASN A 180 4.54 5.07 -12.17
N ALA A 181 4.89 4.39 -13.27
CA ALA A 181 5.99 4.78 -14.15
C ALA A 181 5.75 6.17 -14.77
N LEU A 182 4.50 6.43 -15.21
CA LEU A 182 4.12 7.75 -15.72
C LEU A 182 4.27 8.86 -14.67
N LYS A 183 4.01 8.57 -13.38
CA LYS A 183 4.22 9.53 -12.28
C LYS A 183 5.70 9.77 -12.00
N GLY A 184 6.56 8.78 -12.19
CA GLY A 184 8.01 8.91 -11.98
C GLY A 184 8.68 9.85 -12.98
N ASN A 185 8.13 9.99 -14.19
CA ASN A 185 8.62 10.88 -15.23
C ASN A 185 8.17 12.35 -15.06
N THR A 186 7.19 12.61 -14.19
CA THR A 186 6.85 13.96 -13.77
C THR A 186 7.64 14.30 -12.52
N GLN A 187 8.45 15.35 -12.57
CA GLN A 187 9.25 15.83 -11.43
C GLN A 187 8.38 15.90 -10.16
N LYS A 188 8.95 15.49 -9.03
CA LYS A 188 8.26 15.18 -7.75
C LYS A 188 7.39 16.31 -7.15
N SER A 189 7.45 17.50 -7.70
CA SER A 189 6.62 18.66 -7.28
C SER A 189 6.25 19.49 -8.50
N THR A 190 5.07 19.28 -9.05
CA THR A 190 4.50 20.31 -9.91
C THR A 190 4.08 21.50 -9.04
N PRO A 191 4.45 22.75 -9.36
CA PRO A 191 4.03 23.93 -8.60
C PRO A 191 2.52 24.05 -8.43
N SER A 192 1.76 23.43 -9.33
CA SER A 192 0.29 23.42 -9.30
C SER A 192 -0.34 22.35 -8.37
N GLY A 193 0.44 21.43 -7.78
CA GLY A 193 -0.05 20.36 -6.90
C GLY A 193 -1.11 19.43 -7.52
N ARG A 194 -1.34 19.52 -8.84
CA ARG A 194 -2.39 18.78 -9.53
C ARG A 194 -1.90 17.41 -9.94
N SER A 195 -2.75 16.39 -9.73
CA SER A 195 -2.48 15.05 -10.25
C SER A 195 -2.35 15.09 -11.78
N CYS A 196 -1.31 14.43 -12.29
CA CYS A 196 -1.10 14.28 -13.73
C CYS A 196 -2.10 13.30 -14.37
N TYR A 197 -2.75 12.45 -13.57
CA TYR A 197 -3.68 11.45 -14.07
C TYR A 197 -5.14 11.88 -13.91
N THR A 198 -5.87 11.94 -15.03
CA THR A 198 -7.32 12.12 -15.07
C THR A 198 -7.91 11.40 -16.29
N PRO A 199 -8.72 10.35 -16.11
CA PRO A 199 -9.32 9.60 -17.22
C PRO A 199 -10.50 10.33 -17.88
N LYS A 200 -10.82 11.54 -17.43
CA LYS A 200 -12.02 12.30 -17.86
C LYS A 200 -12.09 12.52 -19.38
N TYR A 201 -10.95 12.53 -20.09
CA TYR A 201 -10.88 12.80 -21.52
C TYR A 201 -10.11 11.71 -22.24
N ALA A 202 -10.51 11.36 -23.46
CA ALA A 202 -9.94 10.26 -24.23
C ALA A 202 -8.41 10.33 -24.44
N LEU A 203 -7.85 11.54 -24.51
CA LEU A 203 -6.41 11.75 -24.71
C LEU A 203 -5.65 11.96 -23.40
N SER A 204 -6.32 11.91 -22.24
CA SER A 204 -5.66 12.04 -20.95
C SER A 204 -4.66 10.91 -20.74
N ASP A 205 -3.45 11.26 -20.33
CA ASP A 205 -2.32 10.36 -20.08
C ASP A 205 -1.88 9.49 -21.28
N ARG A 206 -2.35 9.82 -22.49
CA ARG A 206 -1.96 9.16 -23.75
C ARG A 206 -1.09 10.03 -24.63
N LEU A 207 -1.17 11.36 -24.48
CA LEU A 207 -0.32 12.28 -25.22
C LEU A 207 0.97 12.50 -24.49
N ILE A 208 2.09 12.17 -25.13
CA ILE A 208 3.45 12.35 -24.64
C ILE A 208 4.13 13.40 -25.50
N CYS A 209 4.85 14.33 -24.86
CA CYS A 209 5.63 15.33 -25.57
C CYS A 209 6.85 14.67 -26.25
N GLY A 210 6.95 14.80 -27.58
CA GLY A 210 8.06 14.22 -28.34
C GLY A 210 9.42 14.82 -28.01
N GLU A 211 9.46 16.00 -27.41
CA GLU A 211 10.68 16.71 -27.07
C GLU A 211 11.20 16.37 -25.67
N CYS A 212 10.33 16.44 -24.65
CA CYS A 212 10.76 16.25 -23.24
C CYS A 212 10.20 15.00 -22.59
N GLY A 213 9.42 14.17 -23.29
CA GLY A 213 8.86 12.91 -22.78
C GLY A 213 7.78 13.07 -21.69
N THR A 214 7.39 14.29 -21.30
CA THR A 214 6.34 14.51 -20.31
C THR A 214 4.95 14.44 -20.94
N LEU A 215 3.96 14.17 -20.10
CA LEU A 215 2.57 14.11 -20.54
C LEU A 215 2.02 15.48 -20.91
N TYR A 216 1.01 15.50 -21.77
CA TYR A 216 0.19 16.67 -22.03
C TYR A 216 -0.95 16.77 -21.02
N ARG A 217 -1.29 18.00 -20.65
CA ARG A 217 -2.46 18.33 -19.80
C ARG A 217 -3.47 19.15 -20.60
N ARG A 218 -4.77 18.79 -20.46
CA ARG A 218 -5.84 19.61 -20.97
C ARG A 218 -5.97 20.88 -20.14
N CYS A 219 -5.85 22.03 -20.77
CA CYS A 219 -5.94 23.35 -20.16
C CYS A 219 -7.06 24.16 -20.82
N THR A 220 -7.69 25.04 -20.06
CA THR A 220 -8.57 26.05 -20.59
C THR A 220 -7.76 27.35 -20.77
N TRP A 221 -7.63 27.79 -21.98
CA TRP A 221 -6.99 29.06 -22.32
C TRP A 221 -8.05 30.11 -22.61
N VAL A 222 -7.87 31.28 -22.00
CA VAL A 222 -8.77 32.43 -22.27
C VAL A 222 -8.01 33.41 -23.12
N ASN A 223 -8.46 33.64 -24.34
CA ASN A 223 -7.93 34.65 -25.23
C ASN A 223 -9.06 35.59 -25.67
N ARG A 224 -8.92 36.89 -25.41
CA ARG A 224 -9.92 37.93 -25.73
C ARG A 224 -11.34 37.57 -25.26
N GLY A 225 -11.47 37.06 -24.03
CA GLY A 225 -12.76 36.66 -23.43
C GLY A 225 -13.30 35.29 -23.91
N LYS A 226 -12.70 34.68 -24.95
CA LYS A 226 -13.11 33.36 -25.45
C LYS A 226 -12.31 32.24 -24.79
N LYS A 227 -13.01 31.22 -24.32
CA LYS A 227 -12.39 30.01 -23.71
C LYS A 227 -12.05 29.02 -24.81
N HIS A 228 -10.76 28.67 -24.93
CA HIS A 228 -10.26 27.63 -25.80
C HIS A 228 -9.74 26.45 -24.98
N ILE A 229 -10.00 25.25 -25.45
CA ILE A 229 -9.49 24.03 -24.83
C ILE A 229 -8.25 23.61 -25.61
N VAL A 230 -7.12 23.54 -24.92
CA VAL A 230 -5.85 23.19 -25.51
C VAL A 230 -5.16 22.10 -24.70
N TRP A 231 -4.36 21.27 -25.36
CA TRP A 231 -3.47 20.33 -24.72
C TRP A 231 -2.08 20.94 -24.67
N ARG A 232 -1.47 20.98 -23.48
CA ARG A 232 -0.14 21.54 -23.29
C ARG A 232 0.77 20.57 -22.56
N CYS A 233 2.04 20.54 -22.96
CA CYS A 233 3.08 19.83 -22.24
C CYS A 233 3.15 20.32 -20.79
N ILE A 234 3.13 19.40 -19.84
CA ILE A 234 3.16 19.70 -18.40
C ILE A 234 4.47 20.42 -18.04
N SER A 235 5.61 19.93 -18.55
CA SER A 235 6.92 20.54 -18.29
C SER A 235 6.97 22.00 -18.76
N ARG A 236 6.49 22.27 -19.98
CA ARG A 236 6.42 23.64 -20.49
C ARG A 236 5.41 24.51 -19.73
N SER A 237 4.29 23.96 -19.31
CA SER A 237 3.26 24.69 -18.57
C SER A 237 3.69 25.08 -17.16
N ASP A 238 4.40 24.19 -16.48
CA ASP A 238 4.76 24.34 -15.06
C ASP A 238 6.14 24.99 -14.87
N TYR A 239 7.08 24.79 -15.80
CA TYR A 239 8.47 25.29 -15.70
C TYR A 239 8.89 26.25 -16.83
N GLY A 240 8.00 26.52 -17.79
CA GLY A 240 8.24 27.46 -18.88
C GLY A 240 9.05 26.90 -20.05
N LYS A 241 9.35 27.82 -21.02
CA LYS A 241 10.05 27.46 -22.28
C LYS A 241 11.45 26.86 -22.08
N LYS A 242 12.11 27.16 -20.96
CA LYS A 242 13.46 26.65 -20.67
C LYS A 242 13.52 25.13 -20.59
N ASN A 243 12.44 24.48 -20.17
CA ASN A 243 12.39 23.04 -19.97
C ASN A 243 11.77 22.26 -21.15
N CYS A 244 11.08 22.94 -22.06
CA CYS A 244 10.55 22.34 -23.27
C CYS A 244 10.31 23.44 -24.31
N HIS A 245 11.21 23.54 -25.30
CA HIS A 245 11.32 24.70 -26.20
C HIS A 245 10.23 24.70 -27.28
N ASP A 246 10.01 23.57 -27.96
CA ASP A 246 9.21 23.50 -29.19
C ASP A 246 7.92 22.67 -29.07
N SER A 247 7.53 22.38 -27.85
CA SER A 247 6.27 21.65 -27.62
C SER A 247 5.09 22.43 -28.22
N PRO A 248 4.35 21.86 -29.19
CA PRO A 248 3.14 22.48 -29.71
C PRO A 248 2.09 22.65 -28.60
N SER A 249 1.27 23.67 -28.71
CA SER A 249 0.18 23.99 -27.78
C SER A 249 -1.18 23.83 -28.46
#